data_96995e099af62494cce3cc3c77bcc8e0
#
_entry.id   96995e099af62494cce3cc3c77bcc8e0
#
_cell.length_a   1.000
_cell.length_b   1.000
_cell.length_c   1.000
_cell.angle_alpha   90.00
_cell.angle_beta   90.00
_cell.angle_gamma   90.00
#
_symmetry.space_group_name_H-M   'P 1'
#
loop_
_entity.id
_entity.type
_entity.pdbx_description
1 polymer ?
#
loop_
_entity_poly.entity_id
_entity_poly.type
_entity_poly.pdbx_seq_one_letter_code
_entity_poly.pdbx_strand_id
1 'polypeptide(L)'
;MTQEEARAQFPVLERYAYLNAGSSGPLPQAAVDAFRARLERDLNEGRSGKAYIEEILALRERIRGGIAAVLGTSAELVALTDSTTRSCQIAVAGLGLGPEDEIVTSDEEHFGLLGQLHTSGARVVVAQAHEDALLAAVTPRTRLIAVSHVLWTTGRKLDLERLRQPDGPPLLVDGAQSAGAIAVDAALADFYTVSAHKWLCGPEPSGALFVRDPERLRVALPSAFSPESHDEPDGSFVPKDGARRFDSGWIGAPALAGLEAALAVHPDWRYEGAARAAAGCRELLAPLADVVTPADQSTLVSFRPPGDPAALVAALDELGVIVRELPGRNLVRASCGWWTSEDDLGRLVAGVAAAV
;
A
#
# COMPACT_ATOMS: atom_id res chain seq x y z
N MET A 1 -1.53 0.03 -24.66
CA MET A 1 -1.00 1.32 -24.18
C MET A 1 0.52 1.26 -24.20
N THR A 2 1.19 2.18 -24.91
CA THR A 2 2.66 2.33 -24.91
C THR A 2 3.12 3.03 -23.65
N GLN A 3 4.44 3.07 -23.38
CA GLN A 3 4.98 3.80 -22.21
C GLN A 3 4.73 5.31 -22.34
N GLU A 4 4.82 5.87 -23.53
CA GLU A 4 4.55 7.29 -23.78
C GLU A 4 3.08 7.64 -23.52
N GLU A 5 2.14 6.84 -24.05
CA GLU A 5 0.69 6.99 -23.75
C GLU A 5 0.38 6.86 -22.25
N ALA A 6 1.08 5.95 -21.57
CA ALA A 6 0.93 5.74 -20.15
C ALA A 6 1.45 6.95 -19.33
N ARG A 7 2.62 7.50 -19.69
CA ARG A 7 3.19 8.70 -19.05
C ARG A 7 2.33 9.94 -19.28
N ALA A 8 1.73 10.08 -20.47
CA ALA A 8 0.84 11.20 -20.80
C ALA A 8 -0.42 11.29 -19.90
N GLN A 9 -0.75 10.22 -19.17
CA GLN A 9 -1.80 10.26 -18.13
C GLN A 9 -1.40 11.09 -16.91
N PHE A 10 -0.12 11.39 -16.71
CA PHE A 10 0.41 12.05 -15.52
C PHE A 10 1.09 13.38 -15.87
N PRO A 11 0.38 14.51 -15.86
CA PRO A 11 0.95 15.82 -16.22
C PRO A 11 2.18 16.23 -15.39
N VAL A 12 2.28 15.74 -14.15
CA VAL A 12 3.43 16.01 -13.27
C VAL A 12 4.76 15.51 -13.84
N LEU A 13 4.73 14.45 -14.69
CA LEU A 13 5.91 13.84 -15.30
C LEU A 13 6.52 14.68 -16.44
N GLU A 14 5.82 15.69 -16.94
CA GLU A 14 6.38 16.68 -17.87
C GLU A 14 7.44 17.57 -17.20
N ARG A 15 7.28 17.77 -15.90
CA ARG A 15 8.13 18.68 -15.12
C ARG A 15 9.14 17.95 -14.25
N TYR A 16 8.73 16.82 -13.63
CA TYR A 16 9.52 16.14 -12.61
C TYR A 16 9.87 14.72 -13.01
N ALA A 17 11.09 14.28 -12.67
CA ALA A 17 11.44 12.89 -12.52
C ALA A 17 10.81 12.39 -11.19
N TYR A 18 9.58 11.84 -11.27
CA TYR A 18 8.79 11.51 -10.08
C TYR A 18 9.12 10.10 -9.57
N LEU A 19 10.08 10.01 -8.66
CA LEU A 19 10.62 8.76 -8.10
C LEU A 19 10.25 8.60 -6.62
N ASN A 20 9.00 8.94 -6.23
CA ASN A 20 8.56 8.93 -4.82
C ASN A 20 7.18 8.28 -4.58
N ALA A 21 6.76 7.36 -5.44
CA ALA A 21 5.50 6.63 -5.26
C ALA A 21 5.42 5.83 -3.95
N GLY A 22 6.56 5.46 -3.38
CA GLY A 22 6.62 4.84 -2.03
C GLY A 22 6.12 5.77 -0.90
N SER A 23 6.01 7.10 -1.15
CA SER A 23 5.32 8.06 -0.27
C SER A 23 3.90 8.32 -0.75
N SER A 24 3.76 8.86 -1.96
CA SER A 24 2.49 9.07 -2.68
C SER A 24 2.76 8.93 -4.19
N GLY A 25 1.90 8.24 -4.91
CA GLY A 25 1.98 8.08 -6.37
C GLY A 25 1.57 9.36 -7.10
N PRO A 26 1.99 9.55 -8.35
CA PRO A 26 1.49 10.65 -9.15
C PRO A 26 0.01 10.42 -9.47
N LEU A 27 -0.81 11.48 -9.44
CA LEU A 27 -2.22 11.38 -9.80
C LEU A 27 -2.39 11.41 -11.32
N PRO A 28 -3.09 10.44 -11.93
CA PRO A 28 -3.43 10.52 -13.34
C PRO A 28 -4.54 11.53 -13.58
N GLN A 29 -4.52 12.20 -14.75
CA GLN A 29 -5.52 13.19 -15.13
C GLN A 29 -6.95 12.64 -15.03
N ALA A 30 -7.16 11.40 -15.49
CA ALA A 30 -8.45 10.72 -15.41
C ALA A 30 -9.00 10.63 -13.97
N ALA A 31 -8.14 10.39 -12.97
CA ALA A 31 -8.57 10.36 -11.58
C ALA A 31 -9.01 11.74 -11.07
N VAL A 32 -8.28 12.79 -11.46
CA VAL A 32 -8.61 14.18 -11.09
C VAL A 32 -9.94 14.61 -11.75
N ASP A 33 -10.15 14.26 -13.01
CA ASP A 33 -11.36 14.60 -13.75
C ASP A 33 -12.59 13.87 -13.18
N ALA A 34 -12.48 12.59 -12.86
CA ALA A 34 -13.53 11.82 -12.21
C ALA A 34 -13.86 12.37 -10.81
N PHE A 35 -12.83 12.73 -10.04
CA PHE A 35 -13.00 13.37 -8.72
C PHE A 35 -13.77 14.68 -8.83
N ARG A 36 -13.38 15.56 -9.76
CA ARG A 36 -14.03 16.87 -9.97
C ARG A 36 -15.46 16.70 -10.45
N ALA A 37 -15.69 15.85 -11.46
CA ALA A 37 -17.03 15.60 -11.99
C ALA A 37 -17.98 15.10 -10.89
N ARG A 38 -17.50 14.18 -10.03
CA ARG A 38 -18.29 13.69 -8.91
C ARG A 38 -18.59 14.78 -7.87
N LEU A 39 -17.60 15.61 -7.55
CA LEU A 39 -17.79 16.73 -6.61
C LEU A 39 -18.79 17.77 -7.14
N GLU A 40 -18.70 18.11 -8.43
CA GLU A 40 -19.65 19.02 -9.10
C GLU A 40 -21.06 18.45 -9.10
N ARG A 41 -21.21 17.16 -9.35
CA ARG A 41 -22.50 16.48 -9.26
C ARG A 41 -23.07 16.54 -7.84
N ASP A 42 -22.28 16.20 -6.82
CA ASP A 42 -22.68 16.27 -5.42
C ASP A 42 -23.10 17.70 -5.00
N LEU A 43 -22.44 18.72 -5.57
CA LEU A 43 -22.76 20.13 -5.35
C LEU A 43 -24.11 20.51 -5.98
N ASN A 44 -24.37 20.10 -7.22
CA ASN A 44 -25.51 20.56 -8.01
C ASN A 44 -26.78 19.73 -7.79
N GLU A 45 -26.63 18.42 -7.55
CA GLU A 45 -27.76 17.49 -7.42
C GLU A 45 -28.01 17.08 -5.95
N GLY A 46 -27.05 17.35 -5.05
CA GLY A 46 -27.11 16.96 -3.65
C GLY A 46 -26.66 15.52 -3.39
N ARG A 47 -26.67 15.12 -2.11
CA ARG A 47 -26.16 13.84 -1.63
C ARG A 47 -27.22 13.08 -0.82
N SER A 48 -28.42 12.94 -1.36
CA SER A 48 -29.54 12.36 -0.63
C SER A 48 -30.40 11.43 -1.50
N GLY A 49 -31.18 10.63 -0.82
CA GLY A 49 -32.13 9.74 -1.46
C GLY A 49 -31.56 8.36 -1.81
N LYS A 50 -32.48 7.44 -2.14
CA LYS A 50 -32.18 6.02 -2.40
C LYS A 50 -31.22 5.85 -3.58
N ALA A 51 -31.45 6.58 -4.68
CA ALA A 51 -30.64 6.47 -5.89
C ALA A 51 -29.18 6.88 -5.63
N TYR A 52 -28.93 7.92 -4.81
CA TYR A 52 -27.59 8.32 -4.42
C TYR A 52 -26.85 7.22 -3.66
N ILE A 53 -27.53 6.61 -2.67
CA ILE A 53 -26.93 5.53 -1.87
C ILE A 53 -26.63 4.30 -2.73
N GLU A 54 -27.58 3.89 -3.60
CA GLU A 54 -27.39 2.76 -4.50
C GLU A 54 -26.18 2.96 -5.44
N GLU A 55 -26.00 4.17 -5.94
CA GLU A 55 -24.84 4.51 -6.78
C GLU A 55 -23.52 4.43 -6.01
N ILE A 56 -23.47 4.94 -4.77
CA ILE A 56 -22.27 4.83 -3.92
C ILE A 56 -21.95 3.36 -3.65
N LEU A 57 -22.94 2.55 -3.34
CA LEU A 57 -22.74 1.11 -3.11
C LEU A 57 -22.22 0.42 -4.38
N ALA A 58 -22.79 0.73 -5.54
CA ALA A 58 -22.34 0.19 -6.82
C ALA A 58 -20.89 0.61 -7.14
N LEU A 59 -20.52 1.87 -6.88
CA LEU A 59 -19.17 2.37 -7.05
C LEU A 59 -18.17 1.63 -6.13
N ARG A 60 -18.54 1.41 -4.86
CA ARG A 60 -17.74 0.62 -3.92
C ARG A 60 -17.48 -0.79 -4.43
N GLU A 61 -18.50 -1.46 -5.00
CA GLU A 61 -18.34 -2.81 -5.54
C GLU A 61 -17.40 -2.85 -6.76
N ARG A 62 -17.46 -1.87 -7.67
CA ARG A 62 -16.54 -1.80 -8.81
C ARG A 62 -15.09 -1.59 -8.37
N ILE A 63 -14.85 -0.71 -7.40
CA ILE A 63 -13.52 -0.50 -6.81
C ILE A 63 -13.02 -1.76 -6.12
N ARG A 64 -13.89 -2.43 -5.35
CA ARG A 64 -13.57 -3.70 -4.67
C ARG A 64 -13.12 -4.75 -5.69
N GLY A 65 -13.84 -4.89 -6.81
CA GLY A 65 -13.45 -5.75 -7.92
C GLY A 65 -12.10 -5.39 -8.53
N GLY A 66 -11.83 -4.10 -8.75
CA GLY A 66 -10.55 -3.61 -9.25
C GLY A 66 -9.37 -3.91 -8.31
N ILE A 67 -9.56 -3.70 -7.01
CA ILE A 67 -8.53 -4.02 -6.00
C ILE A 67 -8.36 -5.54 -5.87
N ALA A 68 -9.44 -6.32 -5.91
CA ALA A 68 -9.37 -7.77 -5.90
C ALA A 68 -8.54 -8.33 -7.07
N ALA A 69 -8.69 -7.74 -8.26
CA ALA A 69 -7.88 -8.08 -9.43
C ALA A 69 -6.39 -7.76 -9.23
N VAL A 70 -6.05 -6.63 -8.56
CA VAL A 70 -4.66 -6.30 -8.20
C VAL A 70 -4.07 -7.33 -7.23
N LEU A 71 -4.89 -7.85 -6.32
CA LEU A 71 -4.48 -8.78 -5.26
C LEU A 71 -4.55 -10.27 -5.67
N GLY A 72 -5.01 -10.58 -6.87
CA GLY A 72 -5.19 -11.97 -7.34
C GLY A 72 -6.25 -12.74 -6.54
N THR A 73 -7.34 -12.06 -6.09
CA THR A 73 -8.36 -12.64 -5.22
C THR A 73 -9.78 -12.29 -5.68
N SER A 74 -10.79 -12.75 -4.95
CA SER A 74 -12.18 -12.41 -5.20
C SER A 74 -12.65 -11.20 -4.39
N ALA A 75 -13.62 -10.46 -4.92
CA ALA A 75 -14.13 -9.22 -4.32
C ALA A 75 -14.75 -9.42 -2.93
N GLU A 76 -15.34 -10.59 -2.67
CA GLU A 76 -15.94 -10.92 -1.37
C GLU A 76 -14.92 -10.98 -0.21
N LEU A 77 -13.63 -11.18 -0.52
CA LEU A 77 -12.55 -11.21 0.46
C LEU A 77 -11.85 -9.86 0.67
N VAL A 78 -12.36 -8.79 0.04
CA VAL A 78 -11.77 -7.45 0.12
C VAL A 78 -12.71 -6.48 0.84
N ALA A 79 -12.24 -5.83 1.89
CA ALA A 79 -12.88 -4.67 2.53
C ALA A 79 -12.27 -3.37 2.00
N LEU A 80 -13.08 -2.33 1.84
CA LEU A 80 -12.61 -0.98 1.50
C LEU A 80 -12.31 -0.20 2.77
N THR A 81 -11.10 0.36 2.84
CA THR A 81 -10.63 1.16 3.98
C THR A 81 -10.10 2.52 3.50
N ASP A 82 -9.80 3.40 4.44
CA ASP A 82 -9.21 4.70 4.12
C ASP A 82 -7.68 4.66 4.01
N SER A 83 -7.02 3.62 4.55
CA SER A 83 -5.57 3.51 4.61
C SER A 83 -5.09 2.12 5.00
N THR A 84 -3.83 1.80 4.72
CA THR A 84 -3.12 0.63 5.27
C THR A 84 -3.17 0.60 6.80
N THR A 85 -2.97 1.75 7.46
CA THR A 85 -3.02 1.85 8.92
C THR A 85 -4.37 1.40 9.48
N ARG A 86 -5.47 1.84 8.86
CA ARG A 86 -6.83 1.39 9.24
C ARG A 86 -7.00 -0.10 8.97
N SER A 87 -6.49 -0.61 7.87
CA SER A 87 -6.53 -2.04 7.54
C SER A 87 -5.80 -2.89 8.59
N CYS A 88 -4.60 -2.48 8.99
CA CYS A 88 -3.85 -3.13 10.09
C CYS A 88 -4.64 -3.09 11.40
N GLN A 89 -5.23 -1.94 11.73
CA GLN A 89 -6.05 -1.78 12.94
C GLN A 89 -7.24 -2.74 12.97
N ILE A 90 -7.95 -2.87 11.86
CA ILE A 90 -9.10 -3.79 11.73
C ILE A 90 -8.66 -5.24 11.97
N ALA A 91 -7.58 -5.68 11.29
CA ALA A 91 -7.06 -7.03 11.43
C ALA A 91 -6.61 -7.33 12.87
N VAL A 92 -5.78 -6.47 13.45
CA VAL A 92 -5.23 -6.64 14.80
C VAL A 92 -6.33 -6.61 15.86
N ALA A 93 -7.24 -5.63 15.80
CA ALA A 93 -8.36 -5.54 16.75
C ALA A 93 -9.33 -6.72 16.64
N GLY A 94 -9.54 -7.22 15.42
CA GLY A 94 -10.41 -8.37 15.15
C GLY A 94 -9.91 -9.68 15.74
N LEU A 95 -8.60 -9.84 15.93
CA LEU A 95 -7.98 -11.02 16.54
C LEU A 95 -8.21 -11.10 18.06
N GLY A 96 -8.49 -9.97 18.73
CA GLY A 96 -8.80 -9.94 20.16
C GLY A 96 -7.65 -10.43 21.04
N LEU A 97 -6.43 -10.03 20.70
CA LEU A 97 -5.19 -10.43 21.39
C LEU A 97 -5.11 -9.86 22.80
N GLY A 98 -4.40 -10.56 23.69
CA GLY A 98 -4.22 -10.20 25.08
C GLY A 98 -2.77 -10.30 25.55
N PRO A 99 -2.50 -10.01 26.86
CA PRO A 99 -1.13 -9.90 27.39
C PRO A 99 -0.33 -11.21 27.38
N GLU A 100 -1.00 -12.36 27.27
CA GLU A 100 -0.36 -13.68 27.18
C GLU A 100 0.01 -14.05 25.73
N ASP A 101 -0.51 -13.31 24.75
CA ASP A 101 -0.26 -13.55 23.34
C ASP A 101 1.00 -12.79 22.88
N GLU A 102 1.63 -13.33 21.83
CA GLU A 102 2.80 -12.70 21.18
C GLU A 102 2.49 -12.39 19.71
N ILE A 103 3.05 -11.25 19.25
CA ILE A 103 3.08 -10.87 17.84
C ILE A 103 4.54 -10.81 17.42
N VAL A 104 4.92 -11.56 16.39
CA VAL A 104 6.24 -11.48 15.77
C VAL A 104 6.19 -10.45 14.63
N THR A 105 7.14 -9.53 14.61
CA THR A 105 7.29 -8.49 13.56
C THR A 105 8.75 -8.22 13.26
N SER A 106 9.03 -7.42 12.21
CA SER A 106 10.41 -7.09 11.82
C SER A 106 10.89 -5.75 12.39
N ASP A 107 12.22 -5.55 12.41
CA ASP A 107 12.88 -4.31 12.81
C ASP A 107 12.89 -3.22 11.72
N GLU A 108 12.27 -3.50 10.57
CA GLU A 108 12.15 -2.55 9.44
C GLU A 108 10.70 -2.16 9.10
N GLU A 109 9.77 -2.29 10.05
CA GLU A 109 8.37 -1.98 9.79
C GLU A 109 8.07 -0.47 9.87
N HIS A 110 7.05 -0.05 9.12
CA HIS A 110 6.52 1.30 9.20
C HIS A 110 5.64 1.49 10.44
N PHE A 111 5.64 2.70 11.01
CA PHE A 111 4.85 3.02 12.22
C PHE A 111 3.34 2.76 12.03
N GLY A 112 2.82 2.86 10.81
CA GLY A 112 1.41 2.55 10.51
C GLY A 112 1.00 1.11 10.88
N LEU A 113 1.94 0.15 10.79
CA LEU A 113 1.79 -1.21 11.30
C LEU A 113 2.18 -1.28 12.79
N LEU A 114 3.39 -0.87 13.16
CA LEU A 114 3.92 -1.00 14.52
C LEU A 114 3.01 -0.39 15.58
N GLY A 115 2.42 0.77 15.33
CA GLY A 115 1.49 1.42 16.25
C GLY A 115 0.29 0.53 16.60
N GLN A 116 -0.24 -0.21 15.61
CA GLN A 116 -1.37 -1.10 15.81
C GLN A 116 -0.96 -2.35 16.62
N LEU A 117 0.24 -2.87 16.38
CA LEU A 117 0.76 -4.02 17.14
C LEU A 117 0.94 -3.66 18.62
N HIS A 118 1.55 -2.51 18.93
CA HIS A 118 1.77 -2.05 20.30
C HIS A 118 0.49 -1.70 21.07
N THR A 119 -0.59 -1.36 20.36
CA THR A 119 -1.89 -1.06 20.99
C THR A 119 -2.80 -2.29 21.12
N SER A 120 -2.37 -3.46 20.63
CA SER A 120 -3.16 -4.70 20.65
C SER A 120 -3.36 -5.30 22.06
N GLY A 121 -2.49 -4.96 23.00
CA GLY A 121 -2.40 -5.61 24.31
C GLY A 121 -1.46 -6.81 24.35
N ALA A 122 -1.04 -7.36 23.21
CA ALA A 122 -0.10 -8.48 23.14
C ALA A 122 1.36 -8.02 23.27
N ARG A 123 2.24 -8.97 23.58
CA ARG A 123 3.68 -8.73 23.58
C ARG A 123 4.22 -8.70 22.14
N VAL A 124 4.83 -7.60 21.72
CA VAL A 124 5.49 -7.47 20.42
C VAL A 124 6.92 -8.01 20.51
N VAL A 125 7.24 -8.99 19.68
CA VAL A 125 8.56 -9.61 19.53
C VAL A 125 9.14 -9.14 18.21
N VAL A 126 10.19 -8.32 18.27
CA VAL A 126 10.84 -7.76 17.09
C VAL A 126 12.04 -8.64 16.71
N ALA A 127 12.08 -9.12 15.47
CA ALA A 127 13.18 -9.90 14.89
C ALA A 127 13.81 -9.13 13.73
N GLN A 128 14.97 -9.59 13.25
CA GLN A 128 15.55 -9.04 12.03
C GLN A 128 14.61 -9.27 10.84
N ALA A 129 14.57 -8.32 9.91
CA ALA A 129 13.72 -8.36 8.71
C ALA A 129 14.20 -9.43 7.70
N HIS A 130 14.16 -10.68 8.14
CA HIS A 130 14.56 -11.88 7.40
C HIS A 130 13.70 -13.08 7.81
N GLU A 131 13.31 -13.90 6.86
CA GLU A 131 12.38 -15.01 7.07
C GLU A 131 12.82 -15.96 8.16
N ASP A 132 14.13 -16.37 8.17
CA ASP A 132 14.67 -17.28 9.19
C ASP A 132 14.60 -16.69 10.60
N ALA A 133 14.91 -15.39 10.75
CA ALA A 133 14.86 -14.71 12.04
C ALA A 133 13.42 -14.55 12.55
N LEU A 134 12.50 -14.21 11.64
CA LEU A 134 11.07 -14.11 11.96
C LEU A 134 10.49 -15.47 12.40
N LEU A 135 10.79 -16.55 11.65
CA LEU A 135 10.33 -17.90 11.99
C LEU A 135 10.95 -18.42 13.28
N ALA A 136 12.24 -18.14 13.53
CA ALA A 136 12.92 -18.51 14.77
C ALA A 136 12.35 -17.79 16.02
N ALA A 137 11.72 -16.62 15.85
CA ALA A 137 11.07 -15.88 16.92
C ALA A 137 9.66 -16.39 17.27
N VAL A 138 9.08 -17.29 16.45
CA VAL A 138 7.75 -17.86 16.70
C VAL A 138 7.80 -18.83 17.89
N THR A 139 6.86 -18.67 18.82
CA THR A 139 6.67 -19.52 20.00
C THR A 139 5.22 -20.06 20.03
N PRO A 140 4.91 -21.01 20.91
CA PRO A 140 3.51 -21.46 21.10
C PRO A 140 2.52 -20.34 21.52
N ARG A 141 3.01 -19.18 21.99
CA ARG A 141 2.20 -18.00 22.31
C ARG A 141 2.03 -17.05 21.13
N THR A 142 2.76 -17.24 20.04
CA THR A 142 2.64 -16.38 18.87
C THR A 142 1.27 -16.58 18.22
N ARG A 143 0.50 -15.48 18.15
CA ARG A 143 -0.85 -15.44 17.60
C ARG A 143 -0.94 -14.65 16.30
N LEU A 144 0.14 -14.00 15.91
CA LEU A 144 0.24 -13.23 14.66
C LEU A 144 1.71 -13.09 14.25
N ILE A 145 1.99 -13.26 12.97
CA ILE A 145 3.18 -12.69 12.31
C ILE A 145 2.69 -11.49 11.52
N ALA A 146 3.29 -10.31 11.72
CA ALA A 146 2.87 -9.07 11.07
C ALA A 146 4.09 -8.38 10.45
N VAL A 147 4.14 -8.32 9.12
CA VAL A 147 5.31 -7.82 8.38
C VAL A 147 4.91 -7.07 7.11
N SER A 148 5.78 -6.19 6.62
CA SER A 148 5.69 -5.62 5.28
C SER A 148 6.10 -6.65 4.22
N HIS A 149 5.36 -6.74 3.10
CA HIS A 149 5.77 -7.58 1.96
C HIS A 149 7.06 -7.04 1.31
N VAL A 150 7.11 -5.73 1.10
CA VAL A 150 8.31 -5.01 0.66
C VAL A 150 8.69 -4.01 1.74
N LEU A 151 9.89 -4.14 2.28
CA LEU A 151 10.40 -3.26 3.34
C LEU A 151 10.56 -1.85 2.80
N TRP A 152 9.96 -0.88 3.48
CA TRP A 152 9.92 0.51 3.03
C TRP A 152 11.29 1.20 3.08
N THR A 153 12.23 0.63 3.82
CA THR A 153 13.59 1.11 4.02
C THR A 153 14.53 0.62 2.93
N THR A 154 14.67 -0.69 2.80
CA THR A 154 15.65 -1.34 1.92
C THR A 154 15.07 -1.74 0.56
N GLY A 155 13.75 -1.81 0.42
CA GLY A 155 13.11 -2.36 -0.76
C GLY A 155 13.22 -3.89 -0.87
N ARG A 156 13.73 -4.57 0.16
CA ARG A 156 13.75 -6.04 0.22
C ARG A 156 12.32 -6.59 0.22
N LYS A 157 12.06 -7.58 -0.60
CA LYS A 157 10.82 -8.34 -0.61
C LYS A 157 10.97 -9.58 0.28
N LEU A 158 10.05 -9.77 1.22
CA LEU A 158 9.97 -10.97 2.04
C LEU A 158 9.24 -12.09 1.29
N ASP A 159 9.72 -13.31 1.47
CA ASP A 159 9.09 -14.53 0.92
C ASP A 159 7.89 -14.93 1.78
N LEU A 160 6.69 -14.58 1.30
CA LEU A 160 5.44 -14.87 2.02
C LEU A 160 5.11 -16.37 2.03
N GLU A 161 5.52 -17.16 1.01
CA GLU A 161 5.32 -18.61 0.99
C GLU A 161 6.08 -19.27 2.14
N ARG A 162 7.31 -18.80 2.40
CA ARG A 162 8.11 -19.28 3.54
C ARG A 162 7.53 -18.86 4.89
N LEU A 163 7.04 -17.62 5.00
CA LEU A 163 6.51 -17.09 6.27
C LEU A 163 5.16 -17.71 6.62
N ARG A 164 4.36 -18.07 5.63
CA ARG A 164 3.06 -18.70 5.85
C ARG A 164 3.20 -20.19 6.14
N GLN A 165 3.12 -20.54 7.41
CA GLN A 165 3.13 -21.94 7.84
C GLN A 165 1.69 -22.49 7.88
N PRO A 166 1.41 -23.72 7.36
CA PRO A 166 0.05 -24.29 7.31
C PRO A 166 -0.66 -24.34 8.67
N ASP A 167 0.07 -24.72 9.72
CA ASP A 167 -0.42 -24.83 11.10
C ASP A 167 0.16 -23.73 12.01
N GLY A 168 0.72 -22.68 11.41
CA GLY A 168 1.34 -21.56 12.12
C GLY A 168 0.36 -20.46 12.51
N PRO A 169 0.88 -19.41 13.15
CA PRO A 169 0.09 -18.21 13.41
C PRO A 169 -0.33 -17.55 12.11
N PRO A 170 -1.49 -16.86 12.06
CA PRO A 170 -1.92 -16.09 10.91
C PRO A 170 -0.89 -15.04 10.51
N LEU A 171 -0.83 -14.72 9.22
CA LEU A 171 0.10 -13.76 8.61
C LEU A 171 -0.64 -12.49 8.18
N LEU A 172 -0.32 -11.35 8.82
CA LEU A 172 -0.72 -10.01 8.39
C LEU A 172 0.40 -9.39 7.57
N VAL A 173 0.08 -9.01 6.34
CA VAL A 173 1.02 -8.40 5.41
C VAL A 173 0.67 -6.94 5.15
N ASP A 174 1.57 -6.03 5.50
CA ASP A 174 1.50 -4.65 5.05
C ASP A 174 1.92 -4.57 3.58
N GLY A 175 0.94 -4.36 2.70
CA GLY A 175 1.10 -4.27 1.25
C GLY A 175 1.36 -2.86 0.72
N ALA A 176 1.62 -1.87 1.58
CA ALA A 176 1.76 -0.46 1.17
C ALA A 176 2.87 -0.21 0.14
N GLN A 177 3.89 -1.06 0.07
CA GLN A 177 4.99 -0.94 -0.89
C GLN A 177 4.98 -2.03 -1.97
N SER A 178 3.97 -2.91 -1.97
CA SER A 178 3.88 -4.04 -2.92
C SER A 178 2.62 -4.00 -3.78
N ALA A 179 1.44 -3.72 -3.20
CA ALA A 179 0.19 -3.65 -3.96
C ALA A 179 0.21 -2.55 -5.03
N GLY A 180 0.20 -2.93 -6.29
CA GLY A 180 0.33 -2.03 -7.45
C GLY A 180 1.78 -1.79 -7.91
N ALA A 181 2.80 -2.09 -7.09
CA ALA A 181 4.21 -1.98 -7.42
C ALA A 181 4.77 -3.24 -8.07
N ILE A 182 4.41 -4.39 -7.51
CA ILE A 182 4.80 -5.73 -7.98
C ILE A 182 3.55 -6.60 -8.11
N ALA A 183 3.64 -7.69 -8.84
CA ALA A 183 2.59 -8.71 -8.84
C ALA A 183 2.51 -9.35 -7.44
N VAL A 184 1.29 -9.45 -6.91
CA VAL A 184 1.02 -10.01 -5.59
C VAL A 184 -0.03 -11.12 -5.69
N ASP A 185 0.08 -12.10 -4.80
CA ASP A 185 -0.96 -13.09 -4.51
C ASP A 185 -1.34 -12.95 -3.04
N ALA A 186 -2.48 -12.32 -2.77
CA ALA A 186 -2.96 -12.13 -1.40
C ALA A 186 -3.29 -13.47 -0.71
N ALA A 187 -3.49 -14.54 -1.48
CA ALA A 187 -3.69 -15.88 -0.92
C ALA A 187 -2.46 -16.45 -0.18
N LEU A 188 -1.32 -15.80 -0.23
CA LEU A 188 -0.15 -16.11 0.59
C LEU A 188 -0.19 -15.49 2.00
N ALA A 189 -1.20 -14.68 2.32
CA ALA A 189 -1.41 -14.08 3.63
C ALA A 189 -2.81 -14.38 4.19
N ASP A 190 -3.05 -14.20 5.48
CA ASP A 190 -4.39 -14.25 6.06
C ASP A 190 -5.03 -12.86 6.02
N PHE A 191 -4.21 -11.81 6.12
CA PHE A 191 -4.60 -10.41 5.96
C PHE A 191 -3.58 -9.71 5.07
N TYR A 192 -4.07 -8.96 4.05
CA TYR A 192 -3.19 -8.18 3.17
C TYR A 192 -3.74 -6.77 3.02
N THR A 193 -2.93 -5.75 3.34
CA THR A 193 -3.36 -4.36 3.31
C THR A 193 -2.96 -3.65 2.03
N VAL A 194 -3.73 -2.64 1.63
CA VAL A 194 -3.49 -1.84 0.43
C VAL A 194 -3.52 -0.35 0.75
N SER A 195 -2.56 0.40 0.24
CA SER A 195 -2.51 1.85 0.24
C SER A 195 -2.71 2.36 -1.18
N ALA A 196 -3.92 2.81 -1.54
CA ALA A 196 -4.22 3.09 -2.94
C ALA A 196 -3.61 4.41 -3.45
N HIS A 197 -3.29 5.36 -2.56
CA HIS A 197 -2.63 6.62 -2.94
C HIS A 197 -1.14 6.49 -3.27
N LYS A 198 -0.54 5.29 -3.14
CA LYS A 198 0.85 5.04 -3.50
C LYS A 198 0.94 4.50 -4.94
N TRP A 199 1.15 3.22 -5.08
CA TRP A 199 1.41 2.56 -6.35
C TRP A 199 0.18 2.36 -7.23
N LEU A 200 -1.03 2.47 -6.66
CA LEU A 200 -2.28 2.48 -7.43
C LEU A 200 -2.66 3.89 -7.91
N CYS A 201 -1.87 4.92 -7.57
CA CYS A 201 -2.04 6.30 -8.04
C CYS A 201 -3.44 6.89 -7.77
N GLY A 202 -4.16 6.35 -6.77
CA GLY A 202 -5.47 6.84 -6.37
C GLY A 202 -5.39 8.09 -5.48
N PRO A 203 -6.48 8.85 -5.33
CA PRO A 203 -6.55 9.95 -4.38
C PRO A 203 -6.63 9.46 -2.93
N GLU A 204 -6.23 10.29 -1.99
CA GLU A 204 -6.43 10.09 -0.55
C GLU A 204 -7.85 10.52 -0.13
N PRO A 205 -8.45 9.90 0.90
CA PRO A 205 -8.02 8.70 1.60
C PRO A 205 -8.54 7.43 0.87
N SER A 206 -7.69 6.47 0.58
CA SER A 206 -8.11 5.24 -0.08
C SER A 206 -7.17 4.06 0.22
N GLY A 207 -7.77 2.91 0.49
CA GLY A 207 -7.07 1.67 0.80
C GLY A 207 -8.02 0.47 0.83
N ALA A 208 -7.48 -0.70 1.14
CA ALA A 208 -8.24 -1.92 1.29
C ALA A 208 -7.58 -2.93 2.21
N LEU A 209 -8.37 -3.90 2.66
CA LEU A 209 -7.94 -5.05 3.45
C LEU A 209 -8.48 -6.32 2.80
N PHE A 210 -7.58 -7.22 2.38
CA PHE A 210 -7.93 -8.60 2.11
C PHE A 210 -8.01 -9.37 3.43
N VAL A 211 -9.06 -10.19 3.57
CA VAL A 211 -9.26 -11.11 4.70
C VAL A 211 -9.58 -12.49 4.13
N ARG A 212 -8.71 -13.47 4.37
CA ARG A 212 -8.85 -14.83 3.85
C ARG A 212 -10.12 -15.53 4.35
N ASP A 213 -10.39 -15.42 5.64
CA ASP A 213 -11.55 -16.03 6.30
C ASP A 213 -12.29 -14.96 7.12
N PRO A 214 -13.18 -14.17 6.45
CA PRO A 214 -13.88 -13.08 7.11
C PRO A 214 -14.75 -13.51 8.29
N GLU A 215 -15.26 -14.75 8.25
CA GLU A 215 -16.16 -15.26 9.28
C GLU A 215 -15.45 -15.55 10.60
N ARG A 216 -14.14 -15.79 10.58
CA ARG A 216 -13.32 -16.04 11.76
C ARG A 216 -12.77 -14.78 12.40
N LEU A 217 -12.78 -13.65 11.70
CA LEU A 217 -12.31 -12.38 12.25
C LEU A 217 -13.47 -11.62 12.90
N ARG A 218 -13.32 -11.21 14.15
CA ARG A 218 -14.33 -10.42 14.86
C ARG A 218 -14.44 -9.03 14.25
N VAL A 219 -15.66 -8.52 14.07
CA VAL A 219 -15.91 -7.12 13.71
C VAL A 219 -15.72 -6.26 14.96
N ALA A 220 -14.47 -5.93 15.27
CA ALA A 220 -14.12 -5.13 16.46
C ALA A 220 -14.28 -3.62 16.25
N LEU A 221 -14.29 -3.18 15.00
CA LEU A 221 -14.40 -1.77 14.60
C LEU A 221 -15.55 -1.62 13.57
N PRO A 222 -16.82 -1.80 14.00
CA PRO A 222 -17.95 -1.71 13.09
C PRO A 222 -18.11 -0.29 12.55
N SER A 223 -18.58 -0.20 11.31
CA SER A 223 -19.00 1.04 10.64
C SER A 223 -20.46 0.95 10.22
N ALA A 224 -21.02 2.03 9.68
CA ALA A 224 -22.36 2.03 9.09
C ALA A 224 -22.49 1.05 7.90
N PHE A 225 -21.39 0.55 7.35
CA PHE A 225 -21.39 -0.43 6.25
C PHE A 225 -21.19 -1.88 6.71
N SER A 226 -20.91 -2.11 8.01
CA SER A 226 -20.65 -3.44 8.56
C SER A 226 -21.90 -4.32 8.70
N PRO A 227 -23.07 -3.80 9.14
CA PRO A 227 -24.25 -4.64 9.37
C PRO A 227 -25.00 -4.97 8.10
N GLU A 228 -25.48 -6.21 7.99
CA GLU A 228 -26.57 -6.60 7.11
C GLU A 228 -27.91 -6.10 7.69
N SER A 229 -28.06 -6.28 9.02
CA SER A 229 -29.20 -5.75 9.78
C SER A 229 -28.75 -5.37 11.20
N HIS A 230 -29.41 -4.43 11.84
CA HIS A 230 -29.14 -4.03 13.21
C HIS A 230 -30.44 -3.72 13.96
N ASP A 231 -30.41 -3.87 15.28
CA ASP A 231 -31.48 -3.47 16.18
C ASP A 231 -31.12 -2.10 16.79
N GLU A 232 -31.94 -1.09 16.50
CA GLU A 232 -31.68 0.28 16.93
C GLU A 232 -31.69 0.50 18.46
N PRO A 233 -32.55 -0.17 19.26
CA PRO A 233 -32.57 0.06 20.70
C PRO A 233 -31.27 -0.27 21.43
N ASP A 234 -30.54 -1.32 21.03
CA ASP A 234 -29.35 -1.79 21.75
C ASP A 234 -28.08 -1.84 20.92
N GLY A 235 -28.20 -1.59 19.60
CA GLY A 235 -27.06 -1.58 18.69
C GLY A 235 -26.52 -2.96 18.34
N SER A 236 -27.22 -4.03 18.69
CA SER A 236 -26.86 -5.38 18.23
C SER A 236 -27.00 -5.48 16.71
N PHE A 237 -26.16 -6.25 16.05
CA PHE A 237 -26.18 -6.34 14.60
C PHE A 237 -25.75 -7.70 14.07
N VAL A 238 -26.25 -8.03 12.90
CA VAL A 238 -25.78 -9.16 12.10
C VAL A 238 -24.78 -8.60 11.08
N PRO A 239 -23.51 -9.04 11.10
CA PRO A 239 -22.51 -8.59 10.13
C PRO A 239 -22.88 -9.05 8.72
N LYS A 240 -22.49 -8.26 7.72
CA LYS A 240 -22.54 -8.67 6.32
C LYS A 240 -21.69 -9.90 6.06
N ASP A 241 -22.02 -10.64 5.03
CA ASP A 241 -21.18 -11.73 4.52
C ASP A 241 -19.88 -11.20 3.92
N GLY A 242 -18.82 -12.01 3.99
CA GLY A 242 -17.52 -11.71 3.44
C GLY A 242 -16.83 -10.52 4.11
N ALA A 243 -15.81 -10.01 3.45
CA ALA A 243 -14.99 -8.92 4.00
C ALA A 243 -15.70 -7.54 4.03
N ARG A 244 -16.86 -7.39 3.37
CA ARG A 244 -17.66 -6.15 3.46
C ARG A 244 -18.00 -5.73 4.89
N ARG A 245 -18.10 -6.68 5.82
CA ARG A 245 -18.29 -6.42 7.26
C ARG A 245 -17.22 -5.56 7.90
N PHE A 246 -16.04 -5.48 7.27
CA PHE A 246 -14.88 -4.70 7.73
C PHE A 246 -14.70 -3.38 6.96
N ASP A 247 -15.62 -3.03 6.06
CA ASP A 247 -15.56 -1.75 5.36
C ASP A 247 -15.44 -0.61 6.38
N SER A 248 -14.43 0.25 6.25
CA SER A 248 -14.37 1.47 7.04
C SER A 248 -15.50 2.42 6.61
N GLY A 249 -15.82 3.38 7.46
CA GLY A 249 -16.97 4.28 7.28
C GLY A 249 -17.03 4.99 5.92
N TRP A 250 -17.60 6.17 5.88
CA TRP A 250 -17.73 6.93 4.65
C TRP A 250 -16.37 7.36 4.09
N ILE A 251 -16.00 6.82 2.92
CA ILE A 251 -14.99 7.38 2.04
C ILE A 251 -15.73 8.33 1.09
N GLY A 252 -15.26 9.56 0.91
CA GLY A 252 -15.93 10.54 0.07
C GLY A 252 -16.14 10.04 -1.36
N ALA A 253 -17.34 10.22 -1.91
CA ALA A 253 -17.68 9.77 -3.26
C ALA A 253 -16.72 10.30 -4.35
N PRO A 254 -16.21 11.55 -4.28
CA PRO A 254 -15.19 12.03 -5.20
C PRO A 254 -13.89 11.21 -5.15
N ALA A 255 -13.41 10.84 -3.95
CA ALA A 255 -12.20 10.01 -3.81
C ALA A 255 -12.43 8.60 -4.38
N LEU A 256 -13.60 8.01 -4.16
CA LEU A 256 -13.97 6.72 -4.76
C LEU A 256 -13.99 6.79 -6.29
N ALA A 257 -14.62 7.82 -6.88
CA ALA A 257 -14.65 8.00 -8.33
C ALA A 257 -13.24 8.19 -8.92
N GLY A 258 -12.39 8.97 -8.25
CA GLY A 258 -10.99 9.14 -8.62
C GLY A 258 -10.20 7.84 -8.55
N LEU A 259 -10.42 7.01 -7.52
CA LEU A 259 -9.75 5.72 -7.38
C LEU A 259 -10.18 4.74 -8.48
N GLU A 260 -11.47 4.66 -8.81
CA GLU A 260 -11.95 3.83 -9.92
C GLU A 260 -11.26 4.21 -11.24
N ALA A 261 -11.17 5.51 -11.52
CA ALA A 261 -10.49 6.02 -12.72
C ALA A 261 -8.97 5.76 -12.69
N ALA A 262 -8.32 5.89 -11.53
CA ALA A 262 -6.90 5.57 -11.37
C ALA A 262 -6.60 4.10 -11.65
N LEU A 263 -7.43 3.18 -11.17
CA LEU A 263 -7.28 1.74 -11.44
C LEU A 263 -7.41 1.41 -12.94
N ALA A 264 -8.23 2.16 -13.68
CA ALA A 264 -8.48 1.94 -15.10
C ALA A 264 -7.32 2.35 -16.03
N VAL A 265 -6.39 3.20 -15.57
CA VAL A 265 -5.25 3.65 -16.41
C VAL A 265 -4.00 2.77 -16.28
N HIS A 266 -4.04 1.73 -15.47
CA HIS A 266 -2.90 0.85 -15.26
C HIS A 266 -2.67 -0.07 -16.48
N PRO A 267 -1.49 -0.05 -17.12
CA PRO A 267 -1.19 -0.95 -18.22
C PRO A 267 -0.92 -2.38 -17.74
N ASP A 268 -1.18 -3.37 -18.61
CA ASP A 268 -0.92 -4.78 -18.27
C ASP A 268 0.56 -5.06 -17.99
N TRP A 269 1.46 -4.34 -18.68
CA TRP A 269 2.91 -4.46 -18.53
C TRP A 269 3.49 -3.67 -17.33
N ARG A 270 2.66 -3.09 -16.45
CA ARG A 270 3.10 -2.19 -15.37
C ARG A 270 4.17 -2.80 -14.45
N TYR A 271 4.02 -4.05 -14.08
CA TYR A 271 4.98 -4.70 -13.17
C TYR A 271 6.33 -4.93 -13.81
N GLU A 272 6.34 -5.40 -15.06
CA GLU A 272 7.57 -5.57 -15.85
C GLU A 272 8.24 -4.22 -16.14
N GLY A 273 7.45 -3.20 -16.46
CA GLY A 273 7.94 -1.83 -16.68
C GLY A 273 8.61 -1.25 -15.43
N ALA A 274 7.96 -1.37 -14.28
CA ALA A 274 8.51 -0.91 -13.01
C ALA A 274 9.76 -1.69 -12.59
N ALA A 275 9.79 -3.02 -12.80
CA ALA A 275 10.95 -3.85 -12.52
C ALA A 275 12.16 -3.47 -13.38
N ARG A 276 11.97 -3.23 -14.70
CA ARG A 276 13.03 -2.74 -15.59
C ARG A 276 13.56 -1.39 -15.15
N ALA A 277 12.69 -0.45 -14.80
CA ALA A 277 13.08 0.86 -14.30
C ALA A 277 13.90 0.78 -13.00
N ALA A 278 13.50 -0.09 -12.07
CA ALA A 278 14.24 -0.30 -10.83
C ALA A 278 15.60 -0.96 -11.05
N ALA A 279 15.70 -1.93 -11.96
CA ALA A 279 16.98 -2.55 -12.33
C ALA A 279 17.93 -1.52 -12.93
N GLY A 280 17.48 -0.72 -13.92
CA GLY A 280 18.26 0.36 -14.50
C GLY A 280 18.68 1.42 -13.47
N CYS A 281 17.79 1.80 -12.55
CA CYS A 281 18.10 2.72 -11.46
C CYS A 281 19.25 2.19 -10.58
N ARG A 282 19.23 0.90 -10.21
CA ARG A 282 20.27 0.25 -9.43
C ARG A 282 21.62 0.22 -10.15
N GLU A 283 21.60 -0.21 -11.42
CA GLU A 283 22.82 -0.28 -12.25
C GLU A 283 23.49 1.08 -12.41
N LEU A 284 22.69 2.11 -12.65
CA LEU A 284 23.19 3.48 -12.84
C LEU A 284 23.69 4.11 -11.53
N LEU A 285 23.09 3.79 -10.38
CA LEU A 285 23.52 4.31 -9.06
C LEU A 285 24.71 3.55 -8.46
N ALA A 286 24.91 2.28 -8.78
CA ALA A 286 25.96 1.43 -8.18
C ALA A 286 27.37 2.00 -8.26
N PRO A 287 27.82 2.70 -9.34
CA PRO A 287 29.13 3.35 -9.39
C PRO A 287 29.26 4.60 -8.51
N LEU A 288 28.14 5.20 -8.08
CA LEU A 288 28.10 6.50 -7.40
C LEU A 288 27.76 6.40 -5.91
N ALA A 289 27.08 5.33 -5.49
CA ALA A 289 26.57 5.18 -4.13
C ALA A 289 26.46 3.71 -3.73
N ASP A 290 26.42 3.45 -2.42
CA ASP A 290 26.17 2.13 -1.86
C ASP A 290 24.67 1.78 -1.96
N VAL A 291 24.29 1.01 -2.99
CA VAL A 291 22.90 0.56 -3.21
C VAL A 291 22.60 -0.60 -2.28
N VAL A 292 21.73 -0.37 -1.30
CA VAL A 292 21.38 -1.36 -0.27
C VAL A 292 20.22 -2.27 -0.67
N THR A 293 19.42 -1.89 -1.67
CA THR A 293 18.33 -2.74 -2.17
C THR A 293 18.89 -3.95 -2.90
N PRO A 294 18.51 -5.18 -2.50
CA PRO A 294 18.91 -6.39 -3.23
C PRO A 294 18.38 -6.39 -4.67
N ALA A 295 19.04 -7.13 -5.57
CA ALA A 295 18.60 -7.28 -6.95
C ALA A 295 17.25 -7.99 -7.05
N ASP A 296 16.44 -7.63 -8.05
CA ASP A 296 15.20 -8.33 -8.44
C ASP A 296 14.16 -8.51 -7.33
N GLN A 297 14.14 -7.57 -6.37
CA GLN A 297 13.27 -7.67 -5.20
C GLN A 297 12.00 -6.81 -5.36
N SER A 298 12.16 -5.53 -5.64
CA SER A 298 11.04 -4.59 -5.70
C SER A 298 11.35 -3.40 -6.61
N THR A 299 10.43 -2.46 -6.63
CA THR A 299 10.50 -1.19 -7.37
C THR A 299 11.04 -0.03 -6.53
N LEU A 300 11.38 -0.27 -5.27
CA LEU A 300 12.13 0.64 -4.41
C LEU A 300 13.63 0.42 -4.60
N VAL A 301 14.37 1.51 -4.76
CA VAL A 301 15.84 1.50 -4.82
C VAL A 301 16.36 2.44 -3.75
N SER A 302 16.85 1.88 -2.66
CA SER A 302 17.46 2.62 -1.56
C SER A 302 18.98 2.57 -1.65
N PHE A 303 19.62 3.69 -1.42
CA PHE A 303 21.07 3.81 -1.49
C PHE A 303 21.59 4.76 -0.42
N ARG A 304 22.82 4.53 0.01
CA ARG A 304 23.54 5.41 0.92
C ARG A 304 24.37 6.39 0.09
N PRO A 305 24.07 7.69 0.12
CA PRO A 305 24.86 8.68 -0.58
C PRO A 305 26.22 8.87 0.11
N PRO A 306 27.24 9.39 -0.58
CA PRO A 306 28.55 9.70 0.01
C PRO A 306 28.52 10.85 1.03
N GLY A 307 27.44 11.63 1.09
CA GLY A 307 27.25 12.77 1.98
C GLY A 307 25.94 12.70 2.78
N ASP A 308 25.46 13.86 3.23
CA ASP A 308 24.19 13.96 3.96
C ASP A 308 22.98 13.68 3.05
N PRO A 309 22.12 12.69 3.39
CA PRO A 309 20.95 12.37 2.59
C PRO A 309 19.96 13.52 2.41
N ALA A 310 19.79 14.37 3.44
CA ALA A 310 18.85 15.49 3.37
C ALA A 310 19.37 16.57 2.40
N ALA A 311 20.66 16.84 2.42
CA ALA A 311 21.29 17.79 1.48
C ALA A 311 21.19 17.27 0.03
N LEU A 312 21.41 15.98 -0.20
CA LEU A 312 21.24 15.37 -1.53
C LEU A 312 19.79 15.48 -2.01
N VAL A 313 18.81 15.15 -1.17
CA VAL A 313 17.39 15.24 -1.55
C VAL A 313 17.01 16.68 -1.90
N ALA A 314 17.47 17.67 -1.14
CA ALA A 314 17.24 19.08 -1.44
C ALA A 314 17.84 19.49 -2.79
N ALA A 315 19.09 19.09 -3.08
CA ALA A 315 19.73 19.37 -4.35
C ALA A 315 19.03 18.70 -5.54
N LEU A 316 18.54 17.45 -5.37
CA LEU A 316 17.77 16.74 -6.38
C LEU A 316 16.42 17.40 -6.64
N ASP A 317 15.74 17.90 -5.61
CA ASP A 317 14.46 18.62 -5.74
C ASP A 317 14.61 19.90 -6.56
N GLU A 318 15.69 20.68 -6.36
CA GLU A 318 16.04 21.85 -7.19
C GLU A 318 16.21 21.48 -8.68
N LEU A 319 16.68 20.26 -8.98
CA LEU A 319 16.80 19.72 -10.33
C LEU A 319 15.50 19.09 -10.85
N GLY A 320 14.43 19.14 -10.05
CA GLY A 320 13.14 18.53 -10.38
C GLY A 320 13.16 17.00 -10.34
N VAL A 321 14.01 16.42 -9.49
CA VAL A 321 14.04 14.97 -9.23
C VAL A 321 13.49 14.70 -7.84
N ILE A 322 12.31 14.08 -7.77
CA ILE A 322 11.60 13.84 -6.52
C ILE A 322 11.93 12.44 -5.98
N VAL A 323 12.72 12.40 -4.93
CA VAL A 323 13.08 11.20 -4.16
C VAL A 323 12.79 11.41 -2.67
N ARG A 324 13.12 10.47 -1.80
CA ARG A 324 12.88 10.60 -0.36
C ARG A 324 14.12 10.26 0.46
N GLU A 325 14.45 11.13 1.42
CA GLU A 325 15.28 10.76 2.57
C GLU A 325 14.53 9.80 3.48
N LEU A 326 15.24 8.80 4.03
CA LEU A 326 14.69 7.91 5.06
C LEU A 326 15.25 8.31 6.43
N PRO A 327 14.46 9.01 7.28
CA PRO A 327 14.93 9.57 8.53
C PRO A 327 15.56 8.51 9.46
N GLY A 328 16.72 8.81 10.02
CA GLY A 328 17.44 7.94 10.94
C GLY A 328 18.09 6.71 10.30
N ARG A 329 18.02 6.54 8.97
CA ARG A 329 18.59 5.38 8.27
C ARG A 329 19.84 5.71 7.42
N ASN A 330 20.17 6.98 7.25
CA ASN A 330 21.24 7.45 6.35
C ASN A 330 21.07 6.91 4.91
N LEU A 331 19.84 6.95 4.40
CA LEU A 331 19.46 6.43 3.09
C LEU A 331 18.62 7.45 2.32
N VAL A 332 18.80 7.44 1.00
CA VAL A 332 17.89 8.04 0.02
C VAL A 332 17.19 6.92 -0.73
N ARG A 333 15.89 7.08 -1.00
CA ARG A 333 15.07 6.07 -1.69
C ARG A 333 14.45 6.65 -2.94
N ALA A 334 14.76 6.06 -4.09
CA ALA A 334 14.04 6.23 -5.34
C ALA A 334 12.94 5.15 -5.46
N SER A 335 11.75 5.54 -5.89
CA SER A 335 10.58 4.67 -6.06
C SER A 335 10.23 4.62 -7.53
N CYS A 336 10.69 3.57 -8.25
CA CYS A 336 10.56 3.45 -9.70
C CYS A 336 9.20 2.86 -10.07
N GLY A 337 8.28 3.69 -10.59
CA GLY A 337 7.00 3.25 -11.11
C GLY A 337 7.10 2.78 -12.57
N TRP A 338 6.02 2.18 -13.08
CA TRP A 338 5.91 1.79 -14.50
C TRP A 338 5.94 2.99 -15.45
N TRP A 339 5.72 4.19 -14.95
CA TRP A 339 5.85 5.47 -15.68
C TRP A 339 7.28 6.01 -15.71
N THR A 340 8.22 5.46 -14.95
CA THR A 340 9.60 5.93 -14.91
C THR A 340 10.30 5.70 -16.24
N SER A 341 10.93 6.74 -16.80
CA SER A 341 11.66 6.70 -18.06
C SER A 341 13.18 6.67 -17.84
N GLU A 342 13.92 6.38 -18.90
CA GLU A 342 15.39 6.48 -18.92
C GLU A 342 15.87 7.92 -18.65
N ASP A 343 15.14 8.94 -19.12
CA ASP A 343 15.44 10.35 -18.85
C ASP A 343 15.31 10.67 -17.35
N ASP A 344 14.24 10.18 -16.69
CA ASP A 344 14.06 10.35 -15.24
C ASP A 344 15.25 9.77 -14.46
N LEU A 345 15.72 8.58 -14.87
CA LEU A 345 16.88 7.94 -14.27
C LEU A 345 18.18 8.69 -14.57
N GLY A 346 18.33 9.19 -15.82
CA GLY A 346 19.46 10.03 -16.21
C GLY A 346 19.57 11.30 -15.35
N ARG A 347 18.45 11.99 -15.09
CA ARG A 347 18.38 13.17 -14.23
C ARG A 347 18.75 12.84 -12.78
N LEU A 348 18.25 11.73 -12.24
CA LEU A 348 18.63 11.25 -10.90
C LEU A 348 20.14 11.03 -10.78
N VAL A 349 20.71 10.29 -11.73
CA VAL A 349 22.14 9.94 -11.75
C VAL A 349 23.03 11.17 -11.90
N ALA A 350 22.66 12.09 -12.81
CA ALA A 350 23.39 13.35 -12.99
C ALA A 350 23.39 14.20 -11.70
N GLY A 351 22.25 14.27 -11.00
CA GLY A 351 22.15 14.99 -9.73
C GLY A 351 22.94 14.34 -8.61
N VAL A 352 22.94 13.00 -8.51
CA VAL A 352 23.77 12.27 -7.53
C VAL A 352 25.26 12.46 -7.84
N ALA A 353 25.68 12.35 -9.12
CA ALA A 353 27.08 12.54 -9.52
C ALA A 353 27.61 13.96 -9.25
N ALA A 354 26.75 14.98 -9.35
CA ALA A 354 27.11 16.36 -9.04
C ALA A 354 27.28 16.63 -7.53
N ALA A 355 26.77 15.75 -6.67
CA ALA A 355 26.86 15.85 -5.22
C ALA A 355 28.03 15.01 -4.64
N VAL A 356 28.71 14.22 -5.47
CA VAL A 356 29.92 13.43 -5.13
C VAL A 356 31.18 14.25 -5.42
#